data_663df3a93fe1e006da57ed5fe4abd7f9
#
_entry.id   663df3a93fe1e006da57ed5fe4abd7f9
#
_cell.length_a   1.000
_cell.length_b   1.000
_cell.length_c   1.000
_cell.angle_alpha   90.00
_cell.angle_beta   90.00
_cell.angle_gamma   90.00
#
_symmetry.space_group_name_H-M   'P 1'
#
loop_
_entity.id
_entity.type
_entity.pdbx_description
1 polymer ?
#
loop_
_entity_poly.entity_id
_entity_poly.type
_entity_poly.pdbx_seq_one_letter_code
_entity_poly.pdbx_strand_id
1 'polypeptide(L)'
;MYRRKNDRLVIMGDPVGNHAAWRPAFRQFIRMADKYDYQLVFYEVSSEVTMLLHEFGFDFIKTGETGLVKLADFTLAGKKQRSQRALIHKFDREGYTFTVEKPPFSADQLAELKKVSDSWLGSQVEKGFSLGFFDPYYINQAPVGVVRDQDGKMVAFATFMPTGGKEILTIDLMRHSKDAPSGIMDKIFISMYQYGQENGYTYFDLGMAPLSNVGEYQFSFIEEKAAHFIYEYGYHLYGFQGLRRYKDKYASVWYPRYIAYRKKNSLIATMLILVSVVNQRIDQKNRHLFFFWLNHN
;
A
#
# COMPACT_ATOMS: atom_id res chain seq x y z
N MET A 1 5.78 -11.03 -4.47
CA MET A 1 6.98 -10.15 -4.61
C MET A 1 7.88 -10.37 -3.41
N TYR A 2 9.22 -10.39 -3.57
CA TYR A 2 10.15 -10.45 -2.44
C TYR A 2 11.41 -9.62 -2.69
N ARG A 3 12.10 -9.29 -1.61
CA ARG A 3 13.43 -8.65 -1.64
C ARG A 3 14.40 -9.42 -0.75
N ARG A 4 15.61 -9.60 -1.26
CA ARG A 4 16.69 -10.21 -0.49
C ARG A 4 17.47 -9.14 0.28
N LYS A 5 17.77 -9.42 1.54
CA LYS A 5 18.70 -8.67 2.38
C LYS A 5 19.51 -9.67 3.21
N ASN A 6 20.83 -9.73 2.95
CA ASN A 6 21.72 -10.73 3.53
C ASN A 6 21.21 -12.17 3.25
N ASP A 7 20.99 -12.94 4.31
CA ASP A 7 20.44 -14.31 4.31
C ASP A 7 18.90 -14.35 4.35
N ARG A 8 18.21 -13.21 4.28
CA ARG A 8 16.77 -13.14 4.41
C ARG A 8 16.07 -12.77 3.11
N LEU A 9 14.96 -13.45 2.85
CA LEU A 9 14.00 -13.07 1.83
C LEU A 9 12.77 -12.50 2.54
N VAL A 10 12.48 -11.21 2.32
CA VAL A 10 11.29 -10.54 2.81
C VAL A 10 10.25 -10.56 1.71
N ILE A 11 9.16 -11.30 1.95
CA ILE A 11 8.04 -11.48 1.01
C ILE A 11 6.92 -10.54 1.40
N MET A 12 6.31 -9.88 0.42
CA MET A 12 5.26 -8.90 0.60
C MET A 12 3.89 -9.49 0.24
N GLY A 13 2.97 -9.42 1.19
CA GLY A 13 1.56 -9.74 0.99
C GLY A 13 1.25 -11.22 0.78
N ASP A 14 -0.02 -11.47 0.50
CA ASP A 14 -0.53 -12.81 0.26
C ASP A 14 -0.16 -13.31 -1.14
N PRO A 15 -0.17 -14.63 -1.39
CA PRO A 15 -0.04 -15.18 -2.72
C PRO A 15 -1.17 -14.71 -3.62
N VAL A 16 -0.87 -14.43 -4.88
CA VAL A 16 -1.87 -14.11 -5.91
C VAL A 16 -2.21 -15.36 -6.70
N GLY A 17 -3.47 -15.53 -7.06
CA GLY A 17 -3.96 -16.64 -7.88
C GLY A 17 -4.83 -17.62 -7.12
N ASN A 18 -4.93 -18.86 -7.66
CA ASN A 18 -5.85 -19.87 -7.11
C ASN A 18 -5.43 -20.30 -5.69
N HIS A 19 -6.35 -20.15 -4.73
CA HIS A 19 -6.15 -20.56 -3.33
C HIS A 19 -5.74 -22.03 -3.17
N ALA A 20 -6.25 -22.94 -4.02
CA ALA A 20 -5.85 -24.34 -3.98
C ALA A 20 -4.35 -24.56 -4.25
N ALA A 21 -3.70 -23.61 -4.94
CA ALA A 21 -2.27 -23.64 -5.22
C ALA A 21 -1.40 -23.06 -4.11
N TRP A 22 -1.95 -22.37 -3.13
CA TRP A 22 -1.16 -21.68 -2.08
C TRP A 22 -0.33 -22.65 -1.25
N ARG A 23 -0.95 -23.71 -0.73
CA ARG A 23 -0.25 -24.72 0.10
C ARG A 23 0.91 -25.39 -0.65
N PRO A 24 0.75 -25.94 -1.86
CA PRO A 24 1.87 -26.49 -2.61
C PRO A 24 2.93 -25.45 -2.98
N ALA A 25 2.53 -24.22 -3.33
CA ALA A 25 3.46 -23.13 -3.64
C ALA A 25 4.32 -22.75 -2.42
N PHE A 26 3.72 -22.57 -1.24
CA PHE A 26 4.47 -22.32 0.00
C PHE A 26 5.43 -23.44 0.31
N ARG A 27 4.99 -24.71 0.20
CA ARG A 27 5.86 -25.88 0.42
C ARG A 27 7.09 -25.86 -0.50
N GLN A 28 6.89 -25.58 -1.78
CA GLN A 28 7.97 -25.51 -2.76
C GLN A 28 8.91 -24.33 -2.48
N PHE A 29 8.37 -23.17 -2.18
CA PHE A 29 9.13 -21.96 -1.90
C PHE A 29 9.97 -22.09 -0.62
N ILE A 30 9.38 -22.66 0.44
CA ILE A 30 10.08 -22.94 1.71
C ILE A 30 11.22 -23.92 1.49
N ARG A 31 11.00 -25.02 0.75
CA ARG A 31 12.06 -25.98 0.42
C ARG A 31 13.21 -25.34 -0.38
N MET A 32 12.87 -24.46 -1.31
CA MET A 32 13.86 -23.72 -2.06
C MET A 32 14.68 -22.82 -1.15
N ALA A 33 14.02 -22.06 -0.27
CA ALA A 33 14.71 -21.22 0.69
C ALA A 33 15.61 -22.00 1.64
N ASP A 34 15.12 -23.11 2.19
CA ASP A 34 15.91 -24.01 3.06
C ASP A 34 17.14 -24.59 2.32
N LYS A 35 17.01 -24.94 1.04
CA LYS A 35 18.13 -25.45 0.22
C LYS A 35 19.27 -24.43 0.06
N TYR A 36 18.95 -23.14 0.07
CA TYR A 36 19.92 -22.06 -0.10
C TYR A 36 20.18 -21.28 1.19
N ASP A 37 19.83 -21.84 2.34
CA ASP A 37 19.98 -21.24 3.67
C ASP A 37 19.35 -19.85 3.83
N TYR A 38 18.27 -19.58 3.08
CA TYR A 38 17.53 -18.35 3.24
C TYR A 38 16.51 -18.43 4.36
N GLN A 39 16.47 -17.37 5.17
CA GLN A 39 15.44 -17.15 6.18
C GLN A 39 14.26 -16.38 5.58
N LEU A 40 13.08 -16.99 5.61
CA LEU A 40 11.87 -16.33 5.08
C LEU A 40 11.23 -15.44 6.13
N VAL A 41 10.80 -14.27 5.69
CA VAL A 41 10.01 -13.30 6.44
C VAL A 41 8.83 -12.89 5.56
N PHE A 42 7.62 -13.20 5.96
CA PHE A 42 6.40 -12.80 5.26
C PHE A 42 5.83 -11.56 5.94
N TYR A 43 5.61 -10.50 5.19
CA TYR A 43 5.21 -9.18 5.68
C TYR A 43 3.88 -8.74 5.06
N GLU A 44 3.01 -8.14 5.86
CA GLU A 44 1.65 -7.72 5.49
C GLU A 44 0.73 -8.87 5.04
N VAL A 45 0.92 -10.06 5.58
CA VAL A 45 0.05 -11.20 5.27
C VAL A 45 -1.25 -11.17 6.06
N SER A 46 -2.30 -11.75 5.47
CA SER A 46 -3.61 -11.90 6.10
C SER A 46 -3.62 -12.96 7.21
N SER A 47 -4.70 -13.00 7.98
CA SER A 47 -4.93 -14.06 8.99
C SER A 47 -4.96 -15.46 8.35
N GLU A 48 -5.54 -15.59 7.16
CA GLU A 48 -5.62 -16.87 6.44
C GLU A 48 -4.23 -17.40 6.09
N VAL A 49 -3.40 -16.55 5.49
CA VAL A 49 -2.01 -16.91 5.15
C VAL A 49 -1.19 -17.17 6.40
N THR A 50 -1.42 -16.40 7.46
CA THR A 50 -0.75 -16.60 8.75
C THR A 50 -1.03 -17.99 9.32
N MET A 51 -2.27 -18.43 9.30
CA MET A 51 -2.64 -19.78 9.76
C MET A 51 -2.00 -20.86 8.89
N LEU A 52 -1.98 -20.68 7.59
CA LEU A 52 -1.31 -21.61 6.67
C LEU A 52 0.22 -21.68 6.93
N LEU A 53 0.87 -20.53 7.15
CA LEU A 53 2.29 -20.47 7.47
C LEU A 53 2.61 -21.10 8.82
N HIS A 54 1.71 -20.99 9.80
CA HIS A 54 1.86 -21.63 11.10
C HIS A 54 2.01 -23.14 10.98
N GLU A 55 1.28 -23.80 10.07
CA GLU A 55 1.42 -25.22 9.79
C GLU A 55 2.82 -25.60 9.23
N PHE A 56 3.52 -24.62 8.63
CA PHE A 56 4.91 -24.78 8.17
C PHE A 56 5.96 -24.35 9.21
N GLY A 57 5.56 -24.12 10.47
CA GLY A 57 6.46 -23.79 11.57
C GLY A 57 6.87 -22.34 11.65
N PHE A 58 6.06 -21.42 11.10
CA PHE A 58 6.24 -19.99 11.29
C PHE A 58 5.46 -19.50 12.52
N ASP A 59 6.08 -18.61 13.25
CA ASP A 59 5.45 -17.80 14.27
C ASP A 59 5.05 -16.45 13.67
N PHE A 60 4.18 -15.68 14.34
CA PHE A 60 3.68 -14.44 13.78
C PHE A 60 3.37 -13.40 14.85
N ILE A 61 3.42 -12.13 14.46
CA ILE A 61 2.93 -11.00 15.25
C ILE A 61 2.11 -10.06 14.37
N LYS A 62 1.16 -9.37 14.96
CA LYS A 62 0.38 -8.34 14.29
C LYS A 62 1.25 -7.11 14.02
N THR A 63 1.18 -6.54 12.82
CA THR A 63 1.96 -5.37 12.41
C THR A 63 1.10 -4.16 12.07
N GLY A 64 -0.21 -4.32 12.06
CA GLY A 64 -1.15 -3.25 11.75
C GLY A 64 -2.48 -3.79 11.24
N GLU A 65 -3.24 -2.91 10.60
CA GLU A 65 -4.53 -3.24 10.00
C GLU A 65 -4.69 -2.57 8.64
N THR A 66 -5.31 -3.27 7.69
CA THR A 66 -5.72 -2.71 6.41
C THR A 66 -7.18 -2.28 6.48
N GLY A 67 -7.48 -1.04 6.09
CA GLY A 67 -8.83 -0.52 6.03
C GLY A 67 -9.45 -0.73 4.65
N LEU A 68 -10.66 -1.28 4.60
CA LEU A 68 -11.44 -1.39 3.37
C LEU A 68 -12.67 -0.50 3.43
N VAL A 69 -12.98 0.15 2.33
CA VAL A 69 -14.25 0.86 2.08
C VAL A 69 -15.15 -0.08 1.31
N LYS A 70 -16.30 -0.44 1.88
CA LYS A 70 -17.34 -1.18 1.15
C LYS A 70 -18.04 -0.19 0.23
N LEU A 71 -17.77 -0.31 -1.06
CA LEU A 71 -18.19 0.70 -2.04
C LEU A 71 -19.71 0.80 -2.17
N ALA A 72 -20.44 -0.32 -2.07
CA ALA A 72 -21.91 -0.30 -2.10
C ALA A 72 -22.54 0.57 -1.01
N ASP A 73 -21.86 0.71 0.14
CA ASP A 73 -22.35 1.47 1.30
C ASP A 73 -21.79 2.91 1.31
N PHE A 74 -20.84 3.23 0.43
CA PHE A 74 -20.24 4.57 0.40
C PHE A 74 -21.22 5.58 -0.16
N THR A 75 -21.45 6.64 0.60
CA THR A 75 -22.31 7.77 0.20
C THR A 75 -21.82 9.07 0.82
N LEU A 76 -22.02 10.16 0.12
CA LEU A 76 -21.82 11.49 0.66
C LEU A 76 -23.07 12.06 1.34
N ALA A 77 -24.18 11.30 1.41
CA ALA A 77 -25.41 11.71 2.08
C ALA A 77 -25.28 11.70 3.61
N GLY A 78 -26.19 12.37 4.29
CA GLY A 78 -26.28 12.39 5.76
C GLY A 78 -25.38 13.42 6.46
N LYS A 79 -25.60 13.56 7.79
CA LYS A 79 -24.91 14.57 8.61
C LYS A 79 -23.41 14.29 8.76
N LYS A 80 -23.03 13.03 8.86
CA LYS A 80 -21.62 12.61 9.03
C LYS A 80 -20.74 13.01 7.84
N GLN A 81 -21.31 13.07 6.64
CA GLN A 81 -20.57 13.39 5.40
C GLN A 81 -20.67 14.88 4.98
N ARG A 82 -21.16 15.75 5.89
CA ARG A 82 -21.35 17.18 5.57
C ARG A 82 -20.04 17.87 5.18
N SER A 83 -18.96 17.60 5.87
CA SER A 83 -17.65 18.19 5.58
C SER A 83 -17.10 17.72 4.23
N GLN A 84 -17.23 16.44 3.92
CA GLN A 84 -16.79 15.86 2.65
C GLN A 84 -17.60 16.41 1.47
N ARG A 85 -18.94 16.52 1.62
CA ARG A 85 -19.78 17.18 0.60
C ARG A 85 -19.38 18.63 0.38
N ALA A 86 -19.21 19.40 1.45
CA ALA A 86 -18.79 20.79 1.36
C ALA A 86 -17.44 20.93 0.64
N LEU A 87 -16.50 20.02 0.92
CA LEU A 87 -15.22 19.97 0.25
C LEU A 87 -15.37 19.69 -1.24
N ILE A 88 -16.12 18.67 -1.63
CA ILE A 88 -16.34 18.34 -3.05
C ILE A 88 -17.00 19.50 -3.77
N HIS A 89 -18.07 20.08 -3.21
CA HIS A 89 -18.71 21.26 -3.80
C HIS A 89 -17.78 22.48 -3.91
N LYS A 90 -16.83 22.64 -2.98
CA LYS A 90 -15.80 23.67 -3.10
C LYS A 90 -14.93 23.41 -4.32
N PHE A 91 -14.36 22.21 -4.46
CA PHE A 91 -13.51 21.83 -5.59
C PHE A 91 -14.25 21.98 -6.94
N ASP A 92 -15.52 21.56 -6.99
CA ASP A 92 -16.33 21.66 -8.21
C ASP A 92 -16.58 23.13 -8.60
N ARG A 93 -16.86 24.02 -7.63
CA ARG A 93 -17.02 25.46 -7.88
C ARG A 93 -15.72 26.15 -8.30
N GLU A 94 -14.58 25.66 -7.81
CA GLU A 94 -13.24 26.14 -8.15
C GLU A 94 -12.71 25.53 -9.45
N GLY A 95 -13.55 24.75 -10.17
CA GLY A 95 -13.22 24.19 -11.48
C GLY A 95 -12.28 22.98 -11.46
N TYR A 96 -12.07 22.35 -10.30
CA TYR A 96 -11.25 21.13 -10.25
C TYR A 96 -12.02 19.92 -10.77
N THR A 97 -11.41 19.22 -11.71
CA THR A 97 -11.96 18.01 -12.32
C THR A 97 -11.17 16.76 -11.94
N PHE A 98 -11.85 15.62 -11.87
CA PHE A 98 -11.21 14.31 -11.73
C PHE A 98 -11.51 13.48 -12.96
N THR A 99 -10.47 12.89 -13.55
CA THR A 99 -10.56 11.98 -14.68
C THR A 99 -9.73 10.74 -14.46
N VAL A 100 -10.14 9.61 -15.05
CA VAL A 100 -9.35 8.39 -15.07
C VAL A 100 -8.74 8.22 -16.46
N GLU A 101 -7.45 8.41 -16.54
CA GLU A 101 -6.67 8.25 -17.75
C GLU A 101 -6.14 6.81 -17.84
N LYS A 102 -6.16 6.22 -19.04
CA LYS A 102 -5.74 4.83 -19.29
C LYS A 102 -4.46 4.78 -20.11
N PRO A 103 -3.57 3.82 -19.83
CA PRO A 103 -2.39 3.62 -20.68
C PRO A 103 -2.78 3.17 -22.12
N PRO A 104 -1.90 3.35 -23.10
CA PRO A 104 -0.55 3.92 -22.98
C PRO A 104 -0.56 5.45 -22.83
N PHE A 105 0.28 5.95 -21.93
CA PHE A 105 0.44 7.39 -21.72
C PHE A 105 1.48 7.96 -22.69
N SER A 106 1.20 9.17 -23.21
CA SER A 106 2.16 9.92 -24.01
C SER A 106 3.36 10.39 -23.19
N ALA A 107 4.44 10.78 -23.85
CA ALA A 107 5.60 11.34 -23.20
C ALA A 107 5.27 12.61 -22.38
N ASP A 108 4.37 13.44 -22.89
CA ASP A 108 3.93 14.66 -22.22
C ASP A 108 3.11 14.36 -20.95
N GLN A 109 2.19 13.38 -21.02
CA GLN A 109 1.44 12.92 -19.85
C GLN A 109 2.37 12.36 -18.76
N LEU A 110 3.34 11.52 -19.15
CA LEU A 110 4.33 10.98 -18.20
C LEU A 110 5.20 12.08 -17.59
N ALA A 111 5.57 13.10 -18.35
CA ALA A 111 6.31 14.25 -17.86
C ALA A 111 5.49 15.10 -16.87
N GLU A 112 4.20 15.28 -17.13
CA GLU A 112 3.28 15.97 -16.24
C GLU A 112 3.09 15.23 -14.92
N LEU A 113 2.85 13.91 -14.96
CA LEU A 113 2.79 13.03 -13.80
C LEU A 113 4.09 13.07 -12.99
N LYS A 114 5.23 13.04 -13.69
CA LYS A 114 6.55 13.14 -13.04
C LYS A 114 6.74 14.47 -12.33
N LYS A 115 6.30 15.57 -12.91
CA LYS A 115 6.39 16.90 -12.30
C LYS A 115 5.63 16.98 -10.99
N VAL A 116 4.40 16.43 -10.94
CA VAL A 116 3.61 16.34 -9.70
C VAL A 116 4.31 15.44 -8.69
N SER A 117 4.82 14.31 -9.13
CA SER A 117 5.55 13.36 -8.29
C SER A 117 6.80 13.97 -7.68
N ASP A 118 7.62 14.66 -8.46
CA ASP A 118 8.85 15.33 -7.98
C ASP A 118 8.52 16.46 -7.01
N SER A 119 7.44 17.22 -7.29
CA SER A 119 6.95 18.27 -6.39
C SER A 119 6.55 17.70 -5.02
N TRP A 120 5.86 16.55 -5.00
CA TRP A 120 5.48 15.85 -3.78
C TRP A 120 6.69 15.36 -2.99
N LEU A 121 7.63 14.71 -3.65
CA LEU A 121 8.85 14.17 -3.05
C LEU A 121 9.72 15.26 -2.43
N GLY A 122 9.89 16.36 -3.12
CA GLY A 122 10.81 17.42 -2.71
C GLY A 122 12.24 16.88 -2.55
N SER A 123 12.78 16.95 -1.32
CA SER A 123 14.10 16.40 -0.97
C SER A 123 14.06 14.93 -0.51
N GLN A 124 12.87 14.32 -0.41
CA GLN A 124 12.74 12.93 0.02
C GLN A 124 13.17 11.98 -1.10
N VAL A 125 13.57 10.78 -0.70
CA VAL A 125 13.94 9.71 -1.63
C VAL A 125 12.85 8.65 -1.69
N GLU A 126 12.57 8.17 -2.88
CA GLU A 126 11.59 7.10 -3.08
C GLU A 126 12.02 5.81 -2.40
N LYS A 127 11.05 5.18 -1.76
CA LYS A 127 11.13 3.83 -1.21
C LYS A 127 10.41 2.91 -2.18
N GLY A 128 10.84 1.68 -2.32
CA GLY A 128 10.28 0.83 -3.35
C GLY A 128 10.12 -0.62 -2.95
N PHE A 129 9.55 -0.88 -1.79
CA PHE A 129 9.22 -2.24 -1.40
C PHE A 129 7.75 -2.39 -1.02
N SER A 130 7.28 -1.71 0.03
CA SER A 130 5.87 -1.74 0.42
C SER A 130 5.03 -0.67 -0.28
N LEU A 131 5.68 0.25 -0.98
CA LEU A 131 5.08 1.29 -1.81
C LEU A 131 5.75 1.28 -3.17
N GLY A 132 5.02 1.62 -4.22
CA GLY A 132 5.59 1.83 -5.53
C GLY A 132 6.45 3.09 -5.62
N PHE A 133 7.09 3.24 -6.74
CA PHE A 133 7.91 4.40 -7.07
C PHE A 133 7.55 4.90 -8.47
N PHE A 134 7.87 6.16 -8.76
CA PHE A 134 7.60 6.71 -10.06
C PHE A 134 8.58 6.13 -11.10
N ASP A 135 8.04 5.31 -11.99
CA ASP A 135 8.74 4.76 -13.14
C ASP A 135 7.79 4.75 -14.34
N PRO A 136 8.20 5.28 -15.51
CA PRO A 136 7.33 5.34 -16.70
C PRO A 136 6.77 3.99 -17.15
N TYR A 137 7.56 2.93 -17.07
CA TYR A 137 7.10 1.59 -17.40
C TYR A 137 6.02 1.13 -16.41
N TYR A 138 6.28 1.32 -15.11
CA TYR A 138 5.35 0.93 -14.06
C TYR A 138 4.01 1.71 -14.14
N ILE A 139 4.08 3.02 -14.35
CA ILE A 139 2.89 3.88 -14.51
C ILE A 139 2.04 3.42 -15.70
N ASN A 140 2.67 2.97 -16.80
CA ASN A 140 1.97 2.49 -17.99
C ASN A 140 1.28 1.12 -17.82
N GLN A 141 1.33 0.48 -16.64
CA GLN A 141 0.69 -0.83 -16.44
C GLN A 141 -0.77 -0.72 -15.98
N ALA A 142 -1.21 0.44 -15.50
CA ALA A 142 -2.55 0.59 -14.92
C ALA A 142 -3.12 2.01 -15.15
N PRO A 143 -4.45 2.19 -15.01
CA PRO A 143 -5.07 3.51 -15.07
C PRO A 143 -4.56 4.44 -13.95
N VAL A 144 -4.64 5.74 -14.21
CA VAL A 144 -4.27 6.80 -13.27
C VAL A 144 -5.45 7.75 -13.10
N GLY A 145 -5.88 7.97 -11.85
CA GLY A 145 -6.82 9.03 -11.50
C GLY A 145 -6.07 10.35 -11.39
N VAL A 146 -6.50 11.35 -12.13
CA VAL A 146 -5.85 12.65 -12.23
C VAL A 146 -6.80 13.75 -11.79
N VAL A 147 -6.31 14.69 -10.97
CA VAL A 147 -7.04 15.94 -10.65
C VAL A 147 -6.36 17.09 -11.36
N ARG A 148 -7.17 17.84 -12.13
CA ARG A 148 -6.75 19.07 -12.82
C ARG A 148 -7.48 20.28 -12.24
N ASP A 149 -6.80 21.41 -12.20
CA ASP A 149 -7.40 22.70 -11.84
C ASP A 149 -8.20 23.31 -13.02
N GLN A 150 -8.74 24.49 -12.82
CA GLN A 150 -9.52 25.23 -13.82
C GLN A 150 -8.75 25.57 -15.10
N ASP A 151 -7.42 25.66 -15.01
CA ASP A 151 -6.55 25.96 -16.15
C ASP A 151 -6.07 24.67 -16.85
N GLY A 152 -6.57 23.50 -16.43
CA GLY A 152 -6.21 22.18 -16.96
C GLY A 152 -4.88 21.64 -16.46
N LYS A 153 -4.20 22.32 -15.54
CA LYS A 153 -2.94 21.87 -14.95
C LYS A 153 -3.18 20.70 -13.99
N MET A 154 -2.40 19.62 -14.12
CA MET A 154 -2.45 18.52 -13.18
C MET A 154 -1.90 18.95 -11.82
N VAL A 155 -2.71 18.79 -10.76
CA VAL A 155 -2.33 19.14 -9.38
C VAL A 155 -2.18 17.93 -8.47
N ALA A 156 -2.79 16.81 -8.84
CA ALA A 156 -2.66 15.57 -8.08
C ALA A 156 -2.98 14.35 -8.95
N PHE A 157 -2.45 13.19 -8.56
CA PHE A 157 -2.79 11.90 -9.19
C PHE A 157 -2.72 10.75 -8.20
N ALA A 158 -3.40 9.65 -8.55
CA ALA A 158 -3.24 8.35 -7.89
C ALA A 158 -3.25 7.23 -8.93
N THR A 159 -2.34 6.25 -8.78
CA THR A 159 -2.35 5.06 -9.64
C THR A 159 -3.36 4.05 -9.14
N PHE A 160 -4.16 3.49 -10.03
CA PHE A 160 -5.06 2.38 -9.72
C PHE A 160 -4.33 1.05 -9.80
N MET A 161 -4.68 0.15 -8.88
CA MET A 161 -4.23 -1.25 -8.92
C MET A 161 -5.49 -2.14 -8.95
N PRO A 162 -6.08 -2.36 -10.14
CA PRO A 162 -7.31 -3.13 -10.26
C PRO A 162 -7.04 -4.62 -10.11
N THR A 163 -7.93 -5.34 -9.44
CA THR A 163 -7.97 -6.80 -9.48
C THR A 163 -8.81 -7.29 -10.66
N GLY A 164 -8.42 -8.42 -11.24
CA GLY A 164 -9.10 -8.98 -12.43
C GLY A 164 -10.59 -9.31 -12.20
N GLY A 165 -10.97 -9.68 -10.98
CA GLY A 165 -12.35 -10.00 -10.59
C GLY A 165 -13.20 -8.81 -10.16
N LYS A 166 -12.68 -7.59 -10.18
CA LYS A 166 -13.34 -6.38 -9.64
C LYS A 166 -13.77 -6.49 -8.17
N GLU A 167 -13.14 -7.39 -7.42
CA GLU A 167 -13.43 -7.54 -6.01
C GLU A 167 -12.86 -6.37 -5.21
N ILE A 168 -11.61 -6.03 -5.45
CA ILE A 168 -10.89 -4.97 -4.74
C ILE A 168 -10.25 -4.02 -5.75
N LEU A 169 -10.46 -2.72 -5.55
CA LEU A 169 -9.70 -1.65 -6.18
C LEU A 169 -8.78 -1.06 -5.12
N THR A 170 -7.50 -0.97 -5.40
CA THR A 170 -6.54 -0.33 -4.50
C THR A 170 -5.71 0.72 -5.22
N ILE A 171 -4.93 1.47 -4.47
CA ILE A 171 -3.99 2.48 -4.95
C ILE A 171 -2.58 2.10 -4.53
N ASP A 172 -1.62 2.64 -5.26
CA ASP A 172 -0.22 2.53 -4.87
C ASP A 172 0.42 3.92 -4.73
N LEU A 173 0.67 4.62 -5.83
CA LEU A 173 1.15 5.99 -5.76
C LEU A 173 -0.02 6.96 -5.61
N MET A 174 0.11 7.86 -4.64
CA MET A 174 -0.83 8.94 -4.43
C MET A 174 -0.05 10.21 -4.14
N ARG A 175 -0.09 11.17 -5.07
CA ARG A 175 0.79 12.33 -5.07
C ARG A 175 0.06 13.60 -5.45
N HIS A 176 0.49 14.71 -4.88
CA HIS A 176 -0.02 16.04 -5.21
C HIS A 176 1.13 17.04 -5.28
N SER A 177 0.95 18.11 -6.02
CA SER A 177 1.90 19.22 -6.03
C SER A 177 1.91 19.95 -4.67
N LYS A 178 3.00 20.62 -4.33
CA LYS A 178 3.10 21.34 -3.07
C LYS A 178 2.12 22.51 -2.97
N ASP A 179 1.74 23.08 -4.11
CA ASP A 179 0.78 24.17 -4.27
C ASP A 179 -0.68 23.66 -4.40
N ALA A 180 -0.91 22.37 -4.33
CA ALA A 180 -2.25 21.83 -4.36
C ALA A 180 -3.09 22.30 -3.14
N PRO A 181 -4.38 22.59 -3.33
CA PRO A 181 -5.23 23.10 -2.26
C PRO A 181 -5.43 22.06 -1.16
N SER A 182 -5.67 22.56 0.07
CA SER A 182 -6.00 21.71 1.21
C SER A 182 -7.25 20.87 0.92
N GLY A 183 -7.19 19.58 1.24
CA GLY A 183 -8.26 18.61 0.98
C GLY A 183 -8.16 17.91 -0.37
N ILE A 184 -7.11 18.17 -1.18
CA ILE A 184 -6.92 17.51 -2.48
C ILE A 184 -6.90 15.97 -2.36
N MET A 185 -6.38 15.45 -1.26
CA MET A 185 -6.36 14.01 -0.99
C MET A 185 -7.75 13.45 -0.76
N ASP A 186 -8.62 14.18 -0.05
CA ASP A 186 -10.02 13.78 0.11
C ASP A 186 -10.77 13.83 -1.24
N LYS A 187 -10.48 14.83 -2.11
CA LYS A 187 -11.03 14.89 -3.48
C LYS A 187 -10.64 13.63 -4.28
N ILE A 188 -9.35 13.24 -4.25
CA ILE A 188 -8.87 12.01 -4.94
C ILE A 188 -9.61 10.79 -4.41
N PHE A 189 -9.60 10.54 -3.09
CA PHE A 189 -10.20 9.36 -2.51
C PHE A 189 -11.69 9.25 -2.82
N ILE A 190 -12.44 10.33 -2.58
CA ILE A 190 -13.88 10.35 -2.84
C ILE A 190 -14.17 10.08 -4.32
N SER A 191 -13.44 10.71 -5.23
CA SER A 191 -13.60 10.46 -6.67
C SER A 191 -13.25 9.04 -7.06
N MET A 192 -12.23 8.44 -6.43
CA MET A 192 -11.87 7.03 -6.67
C MET A 192 -12.92 6.06 -6.14
N TYR A 193 -13.57 6.35 -5.00
CA TYR A 193 -14.67 5.52 -4.49
C TYR A 193 -15.87 5.57 -5.44
N GLN A 194 -16.23 6.76 -5.94
CA GLN A 194 -17.29 6.92 -6.94
C GLN A 194 -16.96 6.15 -8.22
N TYR A 195 -15.74 6.30 -8.73
CA TYR A 195 -15.27 5.51 -9.87
C TYR A 195 -15.36 4.00 -9.60
N GLY A 196 -14.96 3.54 -8.42
CA GLY A 196 -15.05 2.13 -8.05
C GLY A 196 -16.49 1.62 -8.02
N GLN A 197 -17.43 2.40 -7.48
CA GLN A 197 -18.87 2.10 -7.49
C GLN A 197 -19.40 1.99 -8.93
N GLU A 198 -19.13 2.98 -9.77
CA GLU A 198 -19.58 3.05 -11.16
C GLU A 198 -19.03 1.90 -12.01
N ASN A 199 -17.86 1.39 -11.68
CA ASN A 199 -17.19 0.30 -12.40
C ASN A 199 -17.42 -1.08 -11.76
N GLY A 200 -18.27 -1.18 -10.73
CA GLY A 200 -18.71 -2.45 -10.13
C GLY A 200 -17.67 -3.12 -9.24
N TYR A 201 -16.77 -2.37 -8.62
CA TYR A 201 -15.89 -2.88 -7.59
C TYR A 201 -16.63 -3.03 -6.26
N THR A 202 -16.31 -4.08 -5.51
CA THR A 202 -16.96 -4.35 -4.21
C THR A 202 -16.31 -3.54 -3.09
N TYR A 203 -14.99 -3.53 -3.05
CA TYR A 203 -14.22 -2.83 -2.03
C TYR A 203 -13.16 -1.91 -2.63
N PHE A 204 -12.83 -0.88 -1.85
CA PHE A 204 -11.63 -0.07 -2.08
C PHE A 204 -10.67 -0.27 -0.91
N ASP A 205 -9.43 -0.69 -1.20
CA ASP A 205 -8.40 -0.89 -0.20
C ASP A 205 -7.61 0.41 0.01
N LEU A 206 -7.66 0.91 1.25
CA LEU A 206 -6.94 2.11 1.69
C LEU A 206 -5.46 1.82 2.01
N GLY A 207 -5.05 0.57 1.94
CA GLY A 207 -3.75 0.11 2.39
C GLY A 207 -3.62 0.01 3.90
N MET A 208 -2.51 -0.55 4.36
CA MET A 208 -2.25 -0.77 5.78
C MET A 208 -2.07 0.55 6.56
N ALA A 209 -2.61 0.59 7.77
CA ALA A 209 -2.24 1.53 8.82
C ALA A 209 -1.28 0.80 9.77
N PRO A 210 0.03 1.05 9.66
CA PRO A 210 1.02 0.36 10.49
C PRO A 210 0.77 0.62 11.98
N LEU A 211 0.99 -0.40 12.81
CA LEU A 211 0.85 -0.41 14.28
C LEU A 211 -0.55 -0.10 14.82
N SER A 212 -1.52 0.00 13.96
CA SER A 212 -2.89 0.16 14.39
C SER A 212 -3.33 -1.03 15.24
N ASN A 213 -3.76 -0.76 16.47
CA ASN A 213 -4.20 -1.77 17.46
C ASN A 213 -3.16 -2.88 17.72
N VAL A 214 -1.86 -2.55 17.75
CA VAL A 214 -0.78 -3.49 18.06
C VAL A 214 -0.22 -3.19 19.43
N GLY A 215 -0.13 -4.21 20.30
CA GLY A 215 0.49 -4.09 21.63
C GLY A 215 -0.23 -3.19 22.63
N GLU A 216 -1.45 -2.76 22.34
CA GLU A 216 -2.23 -1.83 23.15
C GLU A 216 -2.88 -2.50 24.38
N TYR A 217 -3.07 -3.82 24.34
CA TYR A 217 -3.72 -4.54 25.42
C TYR A 217 -2.73 -4.89 26.54
N GLN A 218 -3.21 -4.87 27.77
CA GLN A 218 -2.41 -5.23 28.96
C GLN A 218 -1.77 -6.61 28.84
N PHE A 219 -2.44 -7.54 28.19
CA PHE A 219 -2.00 -8.93 27.98
C PHE A 219 -1.35 -9.20 26.61
N SER A 220 -1.06 -8.16 25.81
CA SER A 220 -0.29 -8.34 24.58
C SER A 220 1.05 -8.99 24.87
N PHE A 221 1.50 -9.85 23.94
CA PHE A 221 2.80 -10.50 24.06
C PHE A 221 3.93 -9.47 24.16
N ILE A 222 4.97 -9.82 24.91
CA ILE A 222 6.14 -8.93 25.12
C ILE A 222 6.79 -8.59 23.77
N GLU A 223 6.75 -9.54 22.82
CA GLU A 223 7.24 -9.38 21.46
C GLU A 223 6.46 -8.32 20.68
N GLU A 224 5.15 -8.26 20.82
CA GLU A 224 4.32 -7.21 20.20
C GLU A 224 4.61 -5.84 20.82
N LYS A 225 4.79 -5.78 22.15
CA LYS A 225 5.20 -4.57 22.85
C LYS A 225 6.60 -4.13 22.45
N ALA A 226 7.53 -5.06 22.28
CA ALA A 226 8.88 -4.78 21.80
C ALA A 226 8.89 -4.34 20.33
N ALA A 227 8.09 -4.97 19.47
CA ALA A 227 7.91 -4.55 18.08
C ALA A 227 7.29 -3.15 18.01
N HIS A 228 6.29 -2.85 18.82
CA HIS A 228 5.73 -1.51 19.01
C HIS A 228 6.83 -0.51 19.41
N PHE A 229 7.65 -0.83 20.40
CA PHE A 229 8.72 0.03 20.88
C PHE A 229 9.81 0.28 19.82
N ILE A 230 10.27 -0.76 19.10
CA ILE A 230 11.29 -0.63 18.03
C ILE A 230 10.77 0.20 16.86
N TYR A 231 9.51 0.06 16.56
CA TYR A 231 8.86 0.86 15.52
C TYR A 231 8.62 2.29 16.02
N GLU A 232 8.40 2.50 17.30
CA GLU A 232 8.14 3.79 17.94
C GLU A 232 9.37 4.69 17.97
N TYR A 233 10.55 4.15 18.23
CA TYR A 233 11.82 4.89 18.22
C TYR A 233 12.47 4.95 16.83
N GLY A 234 11.97 4.19 15.86
CA GLY A 234 12.44 4.16 14.47
C GLY A 234 11.82 5.23 13.57
N TYR A 235 11.97 6.49 13.92
CA TYR A 235 11.94 7.67 13.02
C TYR A 235 10.64 8.06 12.30
N HIS A 236 9.45 7.80 12.59
CA HIS A 236 8.27 8.46 11.95
C HIS A 236 6.90 8.17 12.61
N LEU A 237 6.85 8.07 13.91
CA LEU A 237 5.61 7.73 14.61
C LEU A 237 4.50 8.76 14.53
N TYR A 238 4.81 10.02 14.42
CA TYR A 238 3.78 11.06 14.33
C TYR A 238 2.88 10.94 13.11
N GLY A 239 3.32 10.25 12.04
CA GLY A 239 2.54 10.03 10.83
C GLY A 239 1.52 8.90 10.91
N PHE A 240 1.78 7.82 11.66
CA PHE A 240 0.94 6.62 11.61
C PHE A 240 -0.40 6.76 12.32
N GLN A 241 -0.46 7.42 13.47
CA GLN A 241 -1.72 7.73 14.13
C GLN A 241 -2.59 8.67 13.29
N GLY A 242 -1.97 9.67 12.67
CA GLY A 242 -2.63 10.56 11.73
C GLY A 242 -3.18 9.81 10.51
N LEU A 243 -2.42 8.86 9.97
CA LEU A 243 -2.82 8.02 8.84
C LEU A 243 -4.01 7.12 9.20
N ARG A 244 -3.98 6.45 10.37
CA ARG A 244 -5.12 5.65 10.85
C ARG A 244 -6.37 6.52 11.00
N ARG A 245 -6.27 7.63 11.71
CA ARG A 245 -7.39 8.58 11.91
C ARG A 245 -7.92 9.14 10.58
N TYR A 246 -7.04 9.37 9.61
CA TYR A 246 -7.46 9.81 8.28
C TYR A 246 -8.27 8.72 7.56
N LYS A 247 -7.78 7.48 7.56
CA LYS A 247 -8.46 6.34 6.94
C LYS A 247 -9.77 5.97 7.64
N ASP A 248 -9.88 6.17 8.95
CA ASP A 248 -11.11 5.94 9.74
C ASP A 248 -12.30 6.78 9.28
N LYS A 249 -12.06 7.89 8.57
CA LYS A 249 -13.15 8.68 7.96
C LYS A 249 -13.95 7.88 6.93
N TYR A 250 -13.32 6.88 6.30
CA TYR A 250 -13.83 6.18 5.14
C TYR A 250 -13.92 4.67 5.33
N ALA A 251 -13.04 4.08 6.10
CA ALA A 251 -12.97 2.63 6.29
C ALA A 251 -14.28 2.09 6.88
N SER A 252 -14.85 1.10 6.21
CA SER A 252 -16.03 0.37 6.66
C SER A 252 -15.65 -0.79 7.58
N VAL A 253 -14.48 -1.39 7.32
CA VAL A 253 -13.98 -2.56 8.02
C VAL A 253 -12.46 -2.54 8.05
N TRP A 254 -11.88 -3.14 9.10
CA TRP A 254 -10.44 -3.28 9.29
C TRP A 254 -10.07 -4.75 9.41
N TYR A 255 -9.02 -5.15 8.68
CA TYR A 255 -8.47 -6.49 8.73
C TYR A 255 -7.04 -6.47 9.26
N PRO A 256 -6.69 -7.33 10.21
CA PRO A 256 -5.34 -7.40 10.75
C PRO A 256 -4.34 -7.86 9.69
N ARG A 257 -3.12 -7.33 9.77
CA ARG A 257 -1.97 -7.72 8.97
C ARG A 257 -0.84 -8.17 9.89
N TYR A 258 -0.12 -9.19 9.45
CA TYR A 258 0.86 -9.87 10.25
C TYR A 258 2.22 -9.90 9.55
N ILE A 259 3.26 -10.04 10.37
CA ILE A 259 4.56 -10.55 9.94
C ILE A 259 4.66 -11.99 10.42
N ALA A 260 5.10 -12.91 9.53
CA ALA A 260 5.38 -14.30 9.91
C ALA A 260 6.84 -14.61 9.66
N TYR A 261 7.47 -15.32 10.61
CA TYR A 261 8.91 -15.63 10.61
C TYR A 261 9.16 -16.97 11.33
N ARG A 262 10.29 -17.61 11.05
CA ARG A 262 10.66 -18.86 11.75
C ARG A 262 10.95 -18.58 13.23
N LYS A 263 10.36 -19.31 14.16
CA LYS A 263 10.54 -19.15 15.62
C LYS A 263 12.00 -19.21 16.08
N LYS A 264 12.85 -19.97 15.37
CA LYS A 264 14.30 -20.02 15.63
C LYS A 264 15.03 -18.70 15.37
N ASN A 265 14.40 -17.77 14.65
CA ASN A 265 14.98 -16.48 14.30
C ASN A 265 14.68 -15.44 15.37
N SER A 266 15.64 -14.58 15.66
CA SER A 266 15.41 -13.43 16.52
C SER A 266 14.38 -12.49 15.90
N LEU A 267 13.30 -12.19 16.62
CA LEU A 267 12.30 -11.21 16.21
C LEU A 267 12.93 -9.82 16.01
N ILE A 268 13.83 -9.42 16.91
CA ILE A 268 14.52 -8.11 16.82
C ILE A 268 15.30 -8.03 15.50
N ALA A 269 16.08 -9.05 15.17
CA ALA A 269 16.83 -9.10 13.92
C ALA A 269 15.89 -9.10 12.69
N THR A 270 14.76 -9.79 12.77
CA THR A 270 13.74 -9.82 11.73
C THR A 270 13.14 -8.42 11.50
N MET A 271 12.80 -7.70 12.58
CA MET A 271 12.27 -6.33 12.49
C MET A 271 13.29 -5.34 11.94
N LEU A 272 14.55 -5.42 12.35
CA LEU A 272 15.62 -4.57 11.83
C LEU A 272 15.83 -4.79 10.31
N ILE A 273 15.80 -6.02 9.86
CA ILE A 273 15.87 -6.35 8.43
C ILE A 273 14.65 -5.81 7.69
N LEU A 274 13.44 -6.02 8.21
CA LEU A 274 12.22 -5.48 7.61
C LEU A 274 12.31 -3.95 7.45
N VAL A 275 12.65 -3.23 8.52
CA VAL A 275 12.83 -1.77 8.47
C VAL A 275 13.89 -1.37 7.44
N SER A 276 15.01 -2.11 7.37
CA SER A 276 16.06 -1.88 6.37
C SER A 276 15.55 -2.09 4.93
N VAL A 277 14.73 -3.13 4.70
CA VAL A 277 14.17 -3.44 3.38
C VAL A 277 13.12 -2.40 2.96
N VAL A 278 12.20 -2.05 3.87
CA VAL A 278 11.14 -1.04 3.61
C VAL A 278 11.72 0.35 3.36
N ASN A 279 12.78 0.72 4.08
CA ASN A 279 13.44 2.03 3.92
C ASN A 279 14.55 2.03 2.85
N GLN A 280 14.77 0.91 2.17
CA GLN A 280 15.81 0.85 1.14
C GLN A 280 15.43 1.76 -0.04
N ARG A 281 16.35 2.68 -0.36
CA ARG A 281 16.23 3.55 -1.52
C ARG A 281 16.25 2.75 -2.80
N ILE A 282 15.48 3.18 -3.79
CA ILE A 282 15.58 2.63 -5.14
C ILE A 282 16.78 3.29 -5.81
N ASP A 283 17.80 2.48 -6.11
CA ASP A 283 18.90 2.90 -6.97
C ASP A 283 18.43 2.85 -8.44
N GLN A 284 18.62 3.96 -9.16
CA GLN A 284 18.26 4.04 -10.58
C GLN A 284 18.96 2.96 -11.43
N LYS A 285 20.15 2.52 -11.03
CA LYS A 285 20.89 1.45 -11.72
C LYS A 285 20.23 0.07 -11.58
N ASN A 286 19.46 -0.16 -10.52
CA ASN A 286 18.80 -1.44 -10.26
C ASN A 286 17.32 -1.47 -10.72
N ARG A 287 16.79 -0.39 -11.26
CA ARG A 287 15.40 -0.32 -11.75
C ARG A 287 15.13 -1.38 -12.81
N HIS A 288 16.03 -1.55 -13.77
CA HIS A 288 15.88 -2.53 -14.85
C HIS A 288 15.87 -3.99 -14.38
N LEU A 289 16.59 -4.34 -13.33
CA LEU A 289 16.61 -5.71 -12.78
C LEU A 289 15.26 -6.10 -12.14
N PHE A 290 14.51 -5.13 -11.61
CA PHE A 290 13.21 -5.38 -11.01
C PHE A 290 12.15 -5.77 -12.07
N PHE A 291 12.22 -5.19 -13.26
CA PHE A 291 11.27 -5.44 -14.35
C PHE A 291 11.69 -6.59 -15.28
N PHE A 292 12.97 -6.93 -15.34
CA PHE A 292 13.46 -8.03 -16.18
C PHE A 292 12.87 -9.40 -15.77
N TRP A 293 12.53 -9.56 -14.50
CA TRP A 293 11.94 -10.79 -13.96
C TRP A 293 10.45 -10.96 -14.30
N LEU A 294 9.72 -9.87 -14.53
CA LEU A 294 8.31 -9.91 -14.89
C LEU A 294 8.07 -10.26 -16.38
N ASN A 295 9.06 -10.12 -17.22
CA ASN A 295 8.93 -10.34 -18.67
C ASN A 295 9.41 -11.72 -19.16
N HIS A 296 9.87 -12.61 -18.27
CA HIS A 296 10.48 -13.90 -18.68
C HIS A 296 9.87 -15.11 -17.95
N ASN A 297 8.65 -14.99 -17.41
CA ASN A 297 7.87 -16.14 -16.91
C ASN A 297 6.42 -16.07 -17.37
#